data_f0cb814fb79d1bcb5acd4e152b3d198a
#
_entry.id   f0cb814fb79d1bcb5acd4e152b3d198a
#
_cell.length_a   1.000
_cell.length_b   1.000
_cell.length_c   1.000
_cell.angle_alpha   90.00
_cell.angle_beta   90.00
_cell.angle_gamma   90.00
#
_symmetry.space_group_name_H-M   'P 1'
#
loop_
_entity.id
_entity.type
_entity.pdbx_description
1 polymer ?
#
loop_
_entity_poly.entity_id
_entity_poly.type
_entity_poly.pdbx_seq_one_letter_code
_entity_poly.pdbx_strand_id
1 'polypeptide(L)'
;MKILMRKRAAPPIGPRSNQWKGARANQVADQRQQARRETLLSRRRRAVLVGRWILGLAALAWGLTIITREMGPMLQGWLEIRDVEIEGMHRVTKPEILERLVLKPGMGLHQVSTSFLAERVQAHAWIKEATVERRPPHILHITVVERTPAAIIRAGADHWLSDEGGHLLAKLGRQDDQALPLLTGLEVQPLQHGESGVRHAVQSGVVLAKLIANTFGGRVEIDLTNVSNVVASANGVRFQFGGDSLVDQWERFRKVNPLFKTSPFDDRTGAVNEIDLRYDNRVIVRERV
;
A
#
# COMPACT_ATOMS: atom_id res chain seq x y z
N MET A 1 66.07 -45.19 -122.47
CA MET A 1 64.86 -45.25 -121.68
C MET A 1 65.12 -44.66 -120.27
N LYS A 2 64.71 -43.42 -120.05
CA LYS A 2 64.92 -42.71 -118.77
C LYS A 2 63.67 -42.78 -117.91
N ILE A 3 63.75 -43.36 -116.73
CA ILE A 3 62.69 -43.40 -115.75
C ILE A 3 62.92 -42.29 -114.80
N LEU A 4 61.99 -41.34 -114.76
CA LEU A 4 61.95 -40.19 -113.85
C LEU A 4 61.40 -40.63 -112.48
N MET A 5 62.19 -40.58 -111.42
CA MET A 5 61.76 -40.74 -110.03
C MET A 5 61.20 -39.41 -109.50
N ARG A 6 59.90 -39.40 -109.17
CA ARG A 6 59.19 -38.31 -108.61
C ARG A 6 59.37 -38.27 -107.06
N LYS A 7 60.08 -37.28 -106.55
CA LYS A 7 60.19 -37.05 -105.08
C LYS A 7 58.84 -36.61 -104.51
N ARG A 8 58.32 -37.34 -103.51
CA ARG A 8 57.20 -36.97 -102.71
C ARG A 8 57.70 -35.94 -101.68
N ALA A 9 57.03 -34.75 -101.61
CA ALA A 9 57.25 -33.77 -100.61
C ALA A 9 56.55 -34.17 -99.30
N ALA A 10 57.21 -34.01 -98.15
CA ALA A 10 56.66 -34.25 -96.87
C ALA A 10 55.67 -33.12 -96.45
N PRO A 11 54.57 -33.41 -95.75
CA PRO A 11 53.61 -32.36 -95.33
C PRO A 11 54.22 -31.49 -94.25
N PRO A 12 53.83 -30.19 -94.18
CA PRO A 12 54.36 -29.30 -93.19
C PRO A 12 53.77 -29.59 -91.78
N ILE A 13 54.67 -29.78 -90.80
CA ILE A 13 54.32 -29.89 -89.40
C ILE A 13 53.95 -28.51 -88.89
N GLY A 14 52.64 -28.20 -88.89
CA GLY A 14 52.17 -26.97 -88.28
C GLY A 14 52.04 -27.03 -86.77
N PRO A 15 52.26 -25.94 -86.02
CA PRO A 15 52.23 -25.90 -84.54
C PRO A 15 50.79 -25.85 -84.04
N ARG A 16 50.11 -26.98 -83.89
CA ARG A 16 48.69 -27.09 -83.50
C ARG A 16 48.45 -27.26 -81.96
N SER A 17 49.44 -27.37 -81.10
CA SER A 17 49.25 -27.70 -79.67
C SER A 17 49.10 -26.45 -78.75
N ASN A 18 49.55 -25.27 -79.14
CA ASN A 18 49.52 -24.09 -78.26
C ASN A 18 48.25 -23.26 -78.36
N GLN A 19 47.51 -23.30 -79.48
CA GLN A 19 46.26 -22.53 -79.59
C GLN A 19 45.13 -23.04 -78.70
N TRP A 20 45.08 -24.36 -78.46
CA TRP A 20 44.06 -24.95 -77.59
C TRP A 20 44.30 -24.67 -76.07
N LYS A 21 45.55 -24.54 -75.67
CA LYS A 21 45.86 -24.18 -74.27
C LYS A 21 45.56 -22.73 -73.98
N GLY A 22 45.80 -21.85 -74.93
CA GLY A 22 45.44 -20.40 -74.79
C GLY A 22 43.93 -20.18 -74.72
N ALA A 23 43.16 -20.86 -75.62
CA ALA A 23 41.72 -20.74 -75.61
C ALA A 23 41.04 -21.21 -74.28
N ARG A 24 41.52 -22.35 -73.75
CA ARG A 24 41.06 -22.85 -72.44
C ARG A 24 41.42 -21.87 -71.27
N ALA A 25 42.66 -21.32 -71.30
CA ALA A 25 43.11 -20.38 -70.31
C ALA A 25 42.27 -19.07 -70.31
N ASN A 26 41.97 -18.60 -71.53
CA ASN A 26 41.07 -17.36 -71.67
C ASN A 26 39.67 -17.70 -71.26
N GLN A 27 39.07 -18.81 -71.56
CA GLN A 27 37.76 -19.24 -71.08
C GLN A 27 37.66 -19.29 -69.56
N VAL A 28 38.68 -19.87 -68.89
CA VAL A 28 38.75 -19.94 -67.41
C VAL A 28 38.94 -18.53 -66.83
N ALA A 29 39.70 -17.67 -67.46
CA ALA A 29 39.88 -16.29 -67.04
C ALA A 29 38.55 -15.49 -67.15
N ASP A 30 37.84 -15.66 -68.24
CA ASP A 30 36.54 -15.02 -68.45
C ASP A 30 35.47 -15.53 -67.49
N GLN A 31 35.43 -16.83 -67.28
CA GLN A 31 34.52 -17.39 -66.25
C GLN A 31 34.84 -16.86 -64.82
N ARG A 32 36.09 -16.71 -64.45
CA ARG A 32 36.49 -16.11 -63.14
C ARG A 32 36.14 -14.63 -63.07
N GLN A 33 36.25 -13.90 -64.16
CA GLN A 33 35.84 -12.50 -64.21
C GLN A 33 34.31 -12.33 -64.11
N GLN A 34 33.55 -13.19 -64.81
CA GLN A 34 32.09 -13.21 -64.72
C GLN A 34 31.62 -13.58 -63.31
N ALA A 35 32.17 -14.64 -62.68
CA ALA A 35 31.88 -15.02 -61.32
C ALA A 35 32.21 -13.90 -60.31
N ARG A 36 33.34 -13.21 -60.49
CA ARG A 36 33.67 -12.02 -59.66
C ARG A 36 32.69 -10.90 -59.83
N ARG A 37 32.24 -10.60 -61.06
CA ARG A 37 31.23 -9.57 -61.33
C ARG A 37 29.88 -9.91 -60.70
N GLU A 38 29.44 -11.14 -60.81
CA GLU A 38 28.20 -11.62 -60.18
C GLU A 38 28.24 -11.55 -58.67
N THR A 39 29.36 -11.94 -58.02
CA THR A 39 29.56 -11.84 -56.60
C THR A 39 29.60 -10.38 -56.11
N LEU A 40 30.20 -9.50 -56.89
CA LEU A 40 30.22 -8.04 -56.57
C LEU A 40 28.82 -7.41 -56.73
N LEU A 41 28.07 -7.80 -57.75
CA LEU A 41 26.71 -7.31 -57.95
C LEU A 41 25.74 -7.81 -56.87
N SER A 42 25.87 -9.11 -56.48
CA SER A 42 25.06 -9.66 -55.39
C SER A 42 25.39 -9.06 -54.03
N ARG A 43 26.67 -8.80 -53.74
CA ARG A 43 27.11 -8.06 -52.56
C ARG A 43 26.57 -6.62 -52.53
N ARG A 44 26.65 -5.92 -53.68
CA ARG A 44 26.05 -4.57 -53.77
C ARG A 44 24.55 -4.58 -53.57
N ARG A 45 23.81 -5.52 -54.15
CA ARG A 45 22.36 -5.64 -53.94
C ARG A 45 22.03 -5.91 -52.47
N ARG A 46 22.76 -6.84 -51.81
CA ARG A 46 22.58 -7.07 -50.37
C ARG A 46 22.94 -5.85 -49.53
N ALA A 47 24.02 -5.15 -49.82
CA ALA A 47 24.42 -3.93 -49.12
C ALA A 47 23.38 -2.84 -49.27
N VAL A 48 22.79 -2.65 -50.47
CA VAL A 48 21.72 -1.70 -50.70
C VAL A 48 20.46 -2.07 -49.93
N LEU A 49 20.09 -3.35 -49.87
CA LEU A 49 18.93 -3.81 -49.09
C LEU A 49 19.15 -3.61 -47.60
N VAL A 50 20.33 -3.99 -47.08
CA VAL A 50 20.68 -3.76 -45.66
C VAL A 50 20.70 -2.26 -45.36
N GLY A 51 21.28 -1.44 -46.24
CA GLY A 51 21.27 0.03 -46.10
C GLY A 51 19.84 0.63 -46.03
N ARG A 52 18.94 0.12 -46.88
CA ARG A 52 17.51 0.55 -46.84
C ARG A 52 16.85 0.15 -45.53
N TRP A 53 17.11 -1.04 -44.95
CA TRP A 53 16.57 -1.46 -43.67
C TRP A 53 17.13 -0.62 -42.51
N ILE A 54 18.43 -0.30 -42.51
CA ILE A 54 19.07 0.53 -41.53
C ILE A 54 18.47 1.97 -41.58
N LEU A 55 18.30 2.54 -42.77
CA LEU A 55 17.66 3.83 -42.94
C LEU A 55 16.19 3.83 -42.46
N GLY A 56 15.47 2.74 -42.77
CA GLY A 56 14.08 2.57 -42.31
C GLY A 56 14.00 2.51 -40.77
N LEU A 57 14.88 1.73 -40.13
CA LEU A 57 14.95 1.67 -38.67
C LEU A 57 15.38 3.00 -38.04
N ALA A 58 16.34 3.70 -38.66
CA ALA A 58 16.77 5.02 -38.20
C ALA A 58 15.65 6.05 -38.32
N ALA A 59 14.89 6.06 -39.43
CA ALA A 59 13.74 6.92 -39.61
C ALA A 59 12.62 6.62 -38.63
N LEU A 60 12.37 5.33 -38.35
CA LEU A 60 11.39 4.90 -37.35
C LEU A 60 11.81 5.32 -35.94
N ALA A 61 13.08 5.12 -35.56
CA ALA A 61 13.61 5.56 -34.29
C ALA A 61 13.53 7.10 -34.13
N TRP A 62 13.89 7.82 -35.20
CA TRP A 62 13.78 9.28 -35.20
C TRP A 62 12.34 9.77 -35.11
N GLY A 63 11.42 9.16 -35.86
CA GLY A 63 9.99 9.44 -35.77
C GLY A 63 9.45 9.18 -34.35
N LEU A 64 9.86 8.08 -33.72
CA LEU A 64 9.49 7.76 -32.33
C LEU A 64 10.02 8.82 -31.36
N THR A 65 11.25 9.30 -31.53
CA THR A 65 11.81 10.37 -30.67
C THR A 65 11.08 11.70 -30.83
N ILE A 66 10.65 12.05 -32.05
CA ILE A 66 9.85 13.25 -32.29
C ILE A 66 8.48 13.11 -31.61
N ILE A 67 7.81 11.96 -31.80
CA ILE A 67 6.50 11.70 -31.20
C ILE A 67 6.58 11.82 -29.68
N THR A 68 7.57 11.20 -29.03
CA THR A 68 7.71 11.25 -27.57
C THR A 68 8.03 12.66 -27.08
N ARG A 69 8.80 13.43 -27.84
CA ARG A 69 9.18 14.79 -27.48
C ARG A 69 8.02 15.79 -27.59
N GLU A 70 7.22 15.68 -28.64
CA GLU A 70 6.11 16.61 -28.86
C GLU A 70 4.83 16.21 -28.08
N MET A 71 4.57 14.91 -27.96
CA MET A 71 3.40 14.41 -27.20
C MET A 71 3.62 14.39 -25.70
N GLY A 72 4.86 14.34 -25.22
CA GLY A 72 5.17 14.30 -23.79
C GLY A 72 4.54 15.44 -22.98
N PRO A 73 4.74 16.71 -23.36
CA PRO A 73 4.11 17.86 -22.66
C PRO A 73 2.59 17.86 -22.73
N MET A 74 2.02 17.43 -23.87
CA MET A 74 0.57 17.36 -24.05
C MET A 74 -0.07 16.29 -23.15
N LEU A 75 0.55 15.11 -23.05
CA LEU A 75 0.13 14.04 -22.15
C LEU A 75 0.31 14.42 -20.67
N GLN A 76 1.37 15.16 -20.33
CA GLN A 76 1.57 15.67 -18.97
C GLN A 76 0.44 16.61 -18.56
N GLY A 77 0.07 17.59 -19.41
CA GLY A 77 -1.04 18.49 -19.13
C GLY A 77 -2.41 17.79 -19.07
N TRP A 78 -2.58 16.69 -19.81
CA TRP A 78 -3.82 15.92 -19.78
C TRP A 78 -3.94 15.03 -18.51
N LEU A 79 -2.82 14.57 -17.97
CA LEU A 79 -2.75 13.74 -16.75
C LEU A 79 -2.48 14.57 -15.49
N GLU A 80 -2.48 15.89 -15.57
CA GLU A 80 -2.34 16.77 -14.42
C GLU A 80 -3.51 16.58 -13.44
N ILE A 81 -3.21 16.47 -12.14
CA ILE A 81 -4.24 16.37 -11.09
C ILE A 81 -4.96 17.71 -11.01
N ARG A 82 -6.25 17.73 -11.38
CA ARG A 82 -7.12 18.92 -11.29
C ARG A 82 -8.13 18.80 -10.18
N ASP A 83 -8.63 17.58 -9.96
CA ASP A 83 -9.65 17.31 -8.98
C ASP A 83 -9.22 16.23 -7.99
N VAL A 84 -9.59 16.45 -6.73
CA VAL A 84 -9.44 15.47 -5.65
C VAL A 84 -10.82 15.19 -5.08
N GLU A 85 -11.30 13.98 -5.33
CA GLU A 85 -12.54 13.46 -4.76
C GLU A 85 -12.22 12.70 -3.49
N ILE A 86 -12.95 12.98 -2.39
CA ILE A 86 -12.73 12.31 -1.11
C ILE A 86 -14.08 11.79 -0.62
N GLU A 87 -14.14 10.49 -0.35
CA GLU A 87 -15.32 9.81 0.16
C GLU A 87 -15.09 9.26 1.56
N GLY A 88 -16.17 9.13 2.36
CA GLY A 88 -16.13 8.54 3.70
C GLY A 88 -15.80 9.52 4.82
N MET A 89 -15.77 10.83 4.55
CA MET A 89 -15.55 11.87 5.55
C MET A 89 -16.83 12.17 6.34
N HIS A 90 -16.71 12.27 7.68
CA HIS A 90 -17.78 12.69 8.58
C HIS A 90 -17.30 13.77 9.54
N ARG A 91 -16.17 13.59 10.17
CA ARG A 91 -15.54 14.54 11.11
C ARG A 91 -14.37 15.29 10.51
N VAL A 92 -13.59 14.62 9.67
CA VAL A 92 -12.44 15.21 8.99
C VAL A 92 -12.92 16.03 7.81
N THR A 93 -12.35 17.19 7.62
CA THR A 93 -12.70 18.09 6.51
C THR A 93 -11.79 17.86 5.29
N LYS A 94 -12.33 18.16 4.09
CA LYS A 94 -11.53 18.07 2.85
C LYS A 94 -10.23 18.89 2.90
N PRO A 95 -10.20 20.15 3.41
CA PRO A 95 -8.95 20.91 3.53
C PRO A 95 -7.89 20.24 4.40
N GLU A 96 -8.26 19.60 5.51
CA GLU A 96 -7.31 18.90 6.39
C GLU A 96 -6.63 17.73 5.69
N ILE A 97 -7.36 16.99 4.85
CA ILE A 97 -6.78 15.90 4.05
C ILE A 97 -5.89 16.48 2.95
N LEU A 98 -6.33 17.52 2.22
CA LEU A 98 -5.55 18.14 1.16
C LEU A 98 -4.22 18.71 1.67
N GLU A 99 -4.20 19.31 2.84
CA GLU A 99 -2.98 19.83 3.48
C GLU A 99 -1.96 18.70 3.72
N ARG A 100 -2.43 17.51 4.12
CA ARG A 100 -1.56 16.35 4.32
C ARG A 100 -1.03 15.74 3.03
N LEU A 101 -1.76 15.83 1.94
CA LEU A 101 -1.33 15.30 0.64
C LEU A 101 -0.10 16.07 0.09
N VAL A 102 0.01 17.38 0.36
CA VAL A 102 1.09 18.24 -0.13
C VAL A 102 1.28 18.08 -1.65
N LEU A 103 0.18 18.15 -2.40
CA LEU A 103 0.21 18.08 -3.85
C LEU A 103 0.78 19.40 -4.41
N LYS A 104 1.71 19.29 -5.34
CA LYS A 104 2.27 20.48 -6.03
C LYS A 104 1.41 20.79 -7.27
N PRO A 105 1.15 22.07 -7.59
CA PRO A 105 0.53 22.44 -8.85
C PRO A 105 1.30 21.88 -10.05
N GLY A 106 0.60 21.39 -11.05
CA GLY A 106 1.21 20.80 -12.25
C GLY A 106 1.66 19.34 -12.09
N MET A 107 1.41 18.70 -10.93
CA MET A 107 1.79 17.30 -10.71
C MET A 107 0.86 16.36 -11.51
N GLY A 108 1.44 15.46 -12.29
CA GLY A 108 0.69 14.47 -13.06
C GLY A 108 0.32 13.24 -12.22
N LEU A 109 -0.84 12.65 -12.50
CA LEU A 109 -1.33 11.42 -11.84
C LEU A 109 -0.29 10.28 -11.84
N HIS A 110 0.51 10.16 -12.90
CA HIS A 110 1.53 9.11 -13.04
C HIS A 110 2.75 9.31 -12.14
N GLN A 111 2.98 10.55 -11.66
CA GLN A 111 4.12 10.92 -10.82
C GLN A 111 3.86 10.68 -9.33
N VAL A 112 2.60 10.44 -8.96
CA VAL A 112 2.18 10.34 -7.57
C VAL A 112 2.19 8.90 -7.11
N SER A 113 2.84 8.57 -6.00
CA SER A 113 2.71 7.27 -5.36
C SER A 113 1.41 7.23 -4.53
N THR A 114 0.46 6.40 -4.95
CA THR A 114 -0.82 6.26 -4.24
C THR A 114 -0.66 5.67 -2.85
N SER A 115 0.26 4.72 -2.65
CA SER A 115 0.57 4.15 -1.34
C SER A 115 1.15 5.20 -0.38
N PHE A 116 2.09 6.01 -0.86
CA PHE A 116 2.67 7.08 -0.06
C PHE A 116 1.63 8.14 0.35
N LEU A 117 0.71 8.50 -0.55
CA LEU A 117 -0.39 9.41 -0.20
C LEU A 117 -1.36 8.77 0.79
N ALA A 118 -1.68 7.49 0.64
CA ALA A 118 -2.53 6.77 1.58
C ALA A 118 -1.91 6.76 2.99
N GLU A 119 -0.63 6.47 3.13
CA GLU A 119 0.10 6.53 4.40
C GLU A 119 0.04 7.93 5.03
N ARG A 120 0.20 8.98 4.23
CA ARG A 120 0.11 10.37 4.71
C ARG A 120 -1.29 10.73 5.20
N VAL A 121 -2.33 10.26 4.52
CA VAL A 121 -3.72 10.45 4.97
C VAL A 121 -3.97 9.64 6.23
N GLN A 122 -3.52 8.39 6.32
CA GLN A 122 -3.63 7.54 7.51
C GLN A 122 -2.88 8.10 8.74
N ALA A 123 -1.87 8.95 8.54
CA ALA A 123 -1.20 9.64 9.63
C ALA A 123 -2.10 10.67 10.35
N HIS A 124 -3.30 10.95 9.84
CA HIS A 124 -4.29 11.75 10.54
C HIS A 124 -4.93 10.95 11.68
N ALA A 125 -5.00 11.52 12.89
CA ALA A 125 -5.47 10.82 14.09
C ALA A 125 -6.86 10.19 13.93
N TRP A 126 -7.75 10.86 13.19
CA TRP A 126 -9.11 10.38 12.93
C TRP A 126 -9.24 9.36 11.81
N ILE A 127 -8.19 9.10 11.03
CA ILE A 127 -8.27 8.17 9.90
C ILE A 127 -7.77 6.78 10.33
N LYS A 128 -8.63 5.78 10.18
CA LYS A 128 -8.30 4.38 10.42
C LYS A 128 -7.65 3.75 9.20
N GLU A 129 -8.26 3.96 8.04
CA GLU A 129 -7.81 3.42 6.75
C GLU A 129 -7.99 4.48 5.66
N ALA A 130 -7.06 4.54 4.73
CA ALA A 130 -7.17 5.36 3.54
C ALA A 130 -6.73 4.57 2.30
N THR A 131 -7.49 4.71 1.24
CA THR A 131 -7.15 4.16 -0.07
C THR A 131 -7.11 5.30 -1.07
N VAL A 132 -6.07 5.33 -1.91
CA VAL A 132 -5.89 6.35 -2.93
C VAL A 132 -5.83 5.68 -4.30
N GLU A 133 -6.70 6.11 -5.19
CA GLU A 133 -6.81 5.60 -6.54
C GLU A 133 -6.64 6.71 -7.57
N ARG A 134 -6.03 6.36 -8.69
CA ARG A 134 -5.92 7.26 -9.83
C ARG A 134 -7.10 7.01 -10.76
N ARG A 135 -7.92 8.03 -11.00
CA ARG A 135 -9.00 8.00 -11.99
C ARG A 135 -8.63 8.91 -13.16
N PRO A 136 -8.02 8.37 -14.21
CA PRO A 136 -7.69 9.16 -15.40
C PRO A 136 -8.93 9.83 -15.97
N PRO A 137 -8.78 11.02 -16.58
CA PRO A 137 -7.49 11.63 -16.91
C PRO A 137 -6.85 12.49 -15.82
N HIS A 138 -7.59 13.04 -14.87
CA HIS A 138 -7.09 14.10 -13.97
C HIS A 138 -7.62 14.03 -12.52
N ILE A 139 -8.29 12.93 -12.13
CA ILE A 139 -8.92 12.79 -10.83
C ILE A 139 -8.08 11.91 -9.92
N LEU A 140 -7.82 12.38 -8.70
CA LEU A 140 -7.30 11.58 -7.61
C LEU A 140 -8.47 11.25 -6.67
N HIS A 141 -8.82 9.98 -6.57
CA HIS A 141 -9.91 9.51 -5.73
C HIS A 141 -9.36 8.95 -4.43
N ILE A 142 -9.89 9.40 -3.30
CA ILE A 142 -9.46 9.02 -1.94
C ILE A 142 -10.66 8.51 -1.18
N THR A 143 -10.59 7.28 -0.72
CA THR A 143 -11.59 6.71 0.18
C THR A 143 -10.99 6.63 1.57
N VAL A 144 -11.68 7.20 2.57
CA VAL A 144 -11.24 7.19 3.96
C VAL A 144 -12.26 6.46 4.84
N VAL A 145 -11.74 5.75 5.83
CA VAL A 145 -12.54 5.18 6.92
C VAL A 145 -12.10 5.89 8.19
N GLU A 146 -13.02 6.61 8.81
CA GLU A 146 -12.73 7.33 10.05
C GLU A 146 -12.79 6.39 11.27
N ARG A 147 -12.02 6.74 12.31
CA ARG A 147 -12.06 6.07 13.61
C ARG A 147 -13.28 6.51 14.41
N THR A 148 -13.88 5.56 15.11
CA THR A 148 -15.01 5.84 16.00
C THR A 148 -14.50 5.95 17.42
N PRO A 149 -14.83 7.04 18.15
CA PRO A 149 -14.51 7.16 19.58
C PRO A 149 -15.16 6.03 20.38
N ALA A 150 -14.40 5.42 21.27
CA ALA A 150 -14.82 4.30 22.11
C ALA A 150 -14.64 4.54 23.60
N ALA A 151 -13.77 5.48 23.98
CA ALA A 151 -13.54 5.86 25.38
C ALA A 151 -13.04 7.30 25.49
N ILE A 152 -13.19 7.85 26.68
CA ILE A 152 -12.58 9.10 27.13
C ILE A 152 -11.41 8.74 28.05
N ILE A 153 -10.22 9.26 27.78
CA ILE A 153 -9.04 9.10 28.65
C ILE A 153 -8.83 10.39 29.41
N ARG A 154 -8.85 10.32 30.74
CA ARG A 154 -8.49 11.43 31.62
C ARG A 154 -7.00 11.37 31.96
N ALA A 155 -6.26 12.38 31.53
CA ALA A 155 -4.85 12.52 31.83
C ALA A 155 -4.57 13.91 32.39
N GLY A 156 -4.41 14.00 33.72
CA GLY A 156 -4.35 15.25 34.43
C GLY A 156 -5.67 16.04 34.34
N ALA A 157 -5.60 17.26 33.86
CA ALA A 157 -6.77 18.13 33.65
C ALA A 157 -7.44 17.93 32.28
N ASP A 158 -6.75 17.27 31.33
CA ASP A 158 -7.21 17.09 29.97
C ASP A 158 -8.00 15.78 29.82
N HIS A 159 -9.00 15.82 28.92
CA HIS A 159 -9.75 14.66 28.50
C HIS A 159 -9.54 14.44 27.00
N TRP A 160 -9.26 13.21 26.61
CA TRP A 160 -8.94 12.83 25.25
C TRP A 160 -9.87 11.72 24.77
N LEU A 161 -10.28 11.79 23.52
CA LEU A 161 -10.99 10.68 22.87
C LEU A 161 -10.00 9.63 22.40
N SER A 162 -10.37 8.38 22.54
CA SER A 162 -9.63 7.25 21.99
C SER A 162 -10.56 6.28 21.28
N ASP A 163 -10.03 5.57 20.26
CA ASP A 163 -10.74 4.48 19.59
C ASP A 163 -10.60 3.16 20.37
N GLU A 164 -11.25 2.11 19.88
CA GLU A 164 -11.14 0.73 20.43
C GLU A 164 -9.70 0.20 20.39
N GLY A 165 -8.89 0.64 19.44
CA GLY A 165 -7.50 0.26 19.29
C GLY A 165 -6.54 1.00 20.21
N GLY A 166 -7.02 1.91 21.06
CA GLY A 166 -6.21 2.72 21.94
C GLY A 166 -5.45 3.85 21.24
N HIS A 167 -5.90 4.27 20.05
CA HIS A 167 -5.33 5.44 19.39
C HIS A 167 -6.00 6.71 19.91
N LEU A 168 -5.19 7.72 20.24
CA LEU A 168 -5.70 9.03 20.60
C LEU A 168 -6.21 9.74 19.33
N LEU A 169 -7.42 10.32 19.43
CA LEU A 169 -8.09 11.01 18.33
C LEU A 169 -7.96 12.52 18.46
N ALA A 170 -8.57 13.07 19.48
CA ALA A 170 -8.57 14.51 19.78
C ALA A 170 -8.86 14.77 21.26
N LYS A 171 -8.71 16.02 21.73
CA LYS A 171 -9.25 16.44 23.00
C LYS A 171 -10.78 16.43 22.96
N LEU A 172 -11.39 16.04 24.06
CA LEU A 172 -12.84 15.97 24.20
C LEU A 172 -13.47 17.36 24.00
N GLY A 173 -14.34 17.48 23.02
CA GLY A 173 -15.09 18.68 22.71
C GLY A 173 -16.50 18.68 23.35
N ARG A 174 -17.18 19.83 23.30
CA ARG A 174 -18.55 19.95 23.83
C ARG A 174 -19.60 19.15 23.06
N GLN A 175 -19.31 18.82 21.78
CA GLN A 175 -20.22 18.09 20.88
C GLN A 175 -19.99 16.60 20.90
N ASP A 176 -18.92 16.12 21.59
CA ASP A 176 -18.61 14.73 21.66
C ASP A 176 -19.47 13.98 22.66
N ASP A 177 -19.61 12.69 22.49
CA ASP A 177 -20.39 11.83 23.37
C ASP A 177 -19.74 11.76 24.76
N GLN A 178 -20.40 12.41 25.74
CA GLN A 178 -19.98 12.45 27.14
C GLN A 178 -20.30 11.13 27.87
N ALA A 179 -21.13 10.26 27.30
CA ALA A 179 -21.54 9.01 27.91
C ALA A 179 -20.53 7.86 27.68
N LEU A 180 -19.52 8.10 26.87
CA LEU A 180 -18.43 7.12 26.65
C LEU A 180 -17.75 6.77 27.98
N PRO A 181 -17.25 5.52 28.13
CA PRO A 181 -16.52 5.11 29.32
C PRO A 181 -15.30 5.99 29.57
N LEU A 182 -15.02 6.22 30.87
CA LEU A 182 -13.90 7.04 31.32
C LEU A 182 -12.75 6.13 31.77
N LEU A 183 -11.59 6.25 31.12
CA LEU A 183 -10.36 5.58 31.51
C LEU A 183 -9.45 6.59 32.23
N THR A 184 -8.92 6.20 33.38
CA THR A 184 -8.06 7.04 34.22
C THR A 184 -6.75 6.32 34.55
N GLY A 185 -5.78 7.04 35.11
CA GLY A 185 -4.50 6.47 35.50
C GLY A 185 -3.51 6.26 34.35
N LEU A 186 -3.75 6.88 33.19
CA LEU A 186 -2.91 6.81 32.02
C LEU A 186 -2.20 8.14 31.76
N GLU A 187 -0.98 8.06 31.27
CA GLU A 187 -0.21 9.21 30.81
C GLU A 187 -0.43 9.46 29.32
N VAL A 188 -0.57 10.74 28.92
CA VAL A 188 -0.82 11.09 27.50
C VAL A 188 0.41 10.86 26.63
N GLN A 189 1.60 11.18 27.14
CA GLN A 189 2.83 11.10 26.34
C GLN A 189 3.09 9.69 25.78
N PRO A 190 3.07 8.60 26.57
CA PRO A 190 3.20 7.24 26.05
C PRO A 190 2.14 6.88 25.03
N LEU A 191 0.90 7.35 25.20
CA LEU A 191 -0.19 7.14 24.23
C LEU A 191 0.07 7.87 22.91
N GLN A 192 0.53 9.11 22.95
CA GLN A 192 0.89 9.89 21.76
C GLN A 192 2.03 9.26 20.98
N HIS A 193 3.02 8.69 21.69
CA HIS A 193 4.12 7.96 21.05
C HIS A 193 3.74 6.53 20.59
N GLY A 194 2.53 6.10 20.90
CA GLY A 194 2.00 4.81 20.46
C GLY A 194 2.65 3.61 21.17
N GLU A 195 3.08 3.77 22.42
CA GLU A 195 3.65 2.69 23.21
C GLU A 195 2.67 1.51 23.32
N SER A 196 3.12 0.33 22.95
CA SER A 196 2.28 -0.86 22.83
C SER A 196 1.62 -1.26 24.15
N GLY A 197 2.34 -1.14 25.27
CA GLY A 197 1.82 -1.48 26.60
C GLY A 197 0.64 -0.62 27.02
N VAL A 198 0.76 0.68 26.85
CA VAL A 198 -0.32 1.63 27.22
C VAL A 198 -1.51 1.49 26.28
N ARG A 199 -1.24 1.30 24.99
CA ARG A 199 -2.29 1.03 23.99
C ARG A 199 -3.09 -0.24 24.34
N HIS A 200 -2.39 -1.32 24.71
CA HIS A 200 -3.03 -2.57 25.13
C HIS A 200 -3.87 -2.38 26.41
N ALA A 201 -3.39 -1.59 27.38
CA ALA A 201 -4.17 -1.26 28.57
C ALA A 201 -5.47 -0.54 28.23
N VAL A 202 -5.42 0.44 27.30
CA VAL A 202 -6.63 1.13 26.78
C VAL A 202 -7.58 0.14 26.11
N GLN A 203 -7.08 -0.72 25.22
CA GLN A 203 -7.90 -1.74 24.56
C GLN A 203 -8.62 -2.63 25.56
N SER A 204 -7.90 -3.16 26.54
CA SER A 204 -8.46 -4.00 27.60
C SER A 204 -9.49 -3.26 28.45
N GLY A 205 -9.21 -1.99 28.77
CA GLY A 205 -10.14 -1.12 29.48
C GLY A 205 -11.43 -0.87 28.68
N VAL A 206 -11.33 -0.59 27.38
CA VAL A 206 -12.50 -0.39 26.51
C VAL A 206 -13.36 -1.65 26.42
N VAL A 207 -12.75 -2.81 26.23
CA VAL A 207 -13.46 -4.09 26.19
C VAL A 207 -14.18 -4.36 27.51
N LEU A 208 -13.48 -4.18 28.66
CA LEU A 208 -14.06 -4.35 29.97
C LEU A 208 -15.22 -3.38 30.20
N ALA A 209 -15.05 -2.10 29.85
CA ALA A 209 -16.08 -1.10 30.01
C ALA A 209 -17.37 -1.45 29.22
N LYS A 210 -17.24 -1.97 28.00
CA LYS A 210 -18.39 -2.44 27.20
C LYS A 210 -19.10 -3.61 27.87
N LEU A 211 -18.35 -4.57 28.40
CA LEU A 211 -18.92 -5.72 29.10
C LEU A 211 -19.69 -5.30 30.36
N ILE A 212 -19.14 -4.38 31.14
CA ILE A 212 -19.79 -3.85 32.34
C ILE A 212 -21.03 -3.02 31.97
N ALA A 213 -20.92 -2.12 31.01
CA ALA A 213 -22.02 -1.28 30.53
C ALA A 213 -23.21 -2.11 30.01
N ASN A 214 -22.95 -3.19 29.30
CA ASN A 214 -23.98 -4.12 28.81
C ASN A 214 -24.74 -4.82 29.94
N THR A 215 -24.14 -4.94 31.12
CA THR A 215 -24.77 -5.66 32.27
C THR A 215 -25.46 -4.67 33.23
N PHE A 216 -24.82 -3.56 33.54
CA PHE A 216 -25.30 -2.59 34.54
C PHE A 216 -25.87 -1.33 33.96
N GLY A 217 -25.59 -1.03 32.67
CA GLY A 217 -25.92 0.27 32.08
C GLY A 217 -25.10 1.42 32.67
N GLY A 218 -25.37 2.63 32.20
CA GLY A 218 -24.72 3.84 32.69
C GLY A 218 -23.25 3.98 32.23
N ARG A 219 -22.63 5.05 32.75
CA ARG A 219 -21.22 5.34 32.44
C ARG A 219 -20.32 4.51 33.34
N VAL A 220 -19.32 3.84 32.68
CA VAL A 220 -18.30 3.06 33.37
C VAL A 220 -17.02 3.89 33.51
N GLU A 221 -16.42 3.93 34.69
CA GLU A 221 -15.11 4.49 34.94
C GLU A 221 -14.12 3.35 35.27
N ILE A 222 -12.95 3.34 34.61
CA ILE A 222 -11.92 2.32 34.83
C ILE A 222 -10.60 3.01 35.15
N ASP A 223 -10.03 2.65 36.28
CA ASP A 223 -8.72 3.07 36.72
C ASP A 223 -7.65 2.04 36.31
N LEU A 224 -6.76 2.46 35.40
CA LEU A 224 -5.66 1.69 34.82
C LEU A 224 -4.30 2.09 35.41
N THR A 225 -4.26 2.81 36.52
CA THR A 225 -3.01 3.23 37.19
C THR A 225 -2.13 2.03 37.49
N ASN A 226 -2.74 0.90 37.85
CA ASN A 226 -2.04 -0.35 38.08
C ASN A 226 -2.68 -1.48 37.28
N VAL A 227 -1.98 -1.93 36.24
CA VAL A 227 -2.45 -3.00 35.33
C VAL A 227 -2.66 -4.33 36.06
N SER A 228 -1.97 -4.55 37.19
CA SER A 228 -2.15 -5.77 38.04
C SER A 228 -3.29 -5.63 39.06
N ASN A 229 -3.89 -4.44 39.17
CA ASN A 229 -5.03 -4.19 40.06
C ASN A 229 -5.92 -3.13 39.44
N VAL A 230 -6.66 -3.52 38.40
CA VAL A 230 -7.57 -2.65 37.69
C VAL A 230 -8.85 -2.47 38.48
N VAL A 231 -9.33 -1.24 38.59
CA VAL A 231 -10.57 -0.92 39.31
C VAL A 231 -11.58 -0.36 38.30
N ALA A 232 -12.75 -0.97 38.24
CA ALA A 232 -13.87 -0.44 37.47
C ALA A 232 -15.00 0.02 38.39
N SER A 233 -15.68 1.10 38.05
CA SER A 233 -16.82 1.63 38.77
C SER A 233 -18.00 1.81 37.83
N ALA A 234 -19.16 1.28 38.19
CA ALA A 234 -20.42 1.43 37.43
C ALA A 234 -21.60 1.50 38.40
N ASN A 235 -22.48 2.48 38.24
CA ASN A 235 -23.68 2.64 39.07
C ASN A 235 -23.42 2.55 40.59
N GLY A 236 -22.29 3.13 41.08
CA GLY A 236 -21.93 3.13 42.49
C GLY A 236 -21.29 1.84 43.00
N VAL A 237 -21.17 0.82 42.18
CA VAL A 237 -20.47 -0.45 42.50
C VAL A 237 -19.04 -0.39 41.99
N ARG A 238 -18.12 -0.82 42.84
CA ARG A 238 -16.70 -0.90 42.51
C ARG A 238 -16.28 -2.36 42.32
N PHE A 239 -15.63 -2.63 41.18
CA PHE A 239 -15.10 -3.94 40.81
C PHE A 239 -13.58 -3.91 40.85
N GLN A 240 -12.95 -4.88 41.49
CA GLN A 240 -11.50 -5.04 41.49
C GLN A 240 -11.11 -6.26 40.68
N PHE A 241 -10.17 -6.05 39.73
CA PHE A 241 -9.65 -7.09 38.83
C PHE A 241 -8.15 -7.29 39.08
N GLY A 242 -7.70 -8.53 38.96
CA GLY A 242 -6.28 -8.88 39.02
C GLY A 242 -5.56 -8.66 37.68
N GLY A 243 -4.27 -8.98 37.66
CA GLY A 243 -3.42 -8.85 36.47
C GLY A 243 -3.68 -9.87 35.36
N ASP A 244 -4.56 -10.85 35.59
CA ASP A 244 -4.94 -11.86 34.61
C ASP A 244 -5.96 -11.32 33.61
N SER A 245 -6.51 -12.17 32.74
CA SER A 245 -7.54 -11.78 31.77
C SER A 245 -8.76 -11.11 32.45
N LEU A 246 -8.92 -9.81 32.24
CA LEU A 246 -10.03 -9.03 32.78
C LEU A 246 -11.39 -9.55 32.28
N VAL A 247 -11.41 -10.07 31.05
CA VAL A 247 -12.61 -10.64 30.42
C VAL A 247 -13.02 -11.92 31.11
N ASP A 248 -12.08 -12.84 31.42
CA ASP A 248 -12.39 -14.09 32.09
C ASP A 248 -12.87 -13.89 33.53
N GLN A 249 -12.29 -12.89 34.23
CA GLN A 249 -12.73 -12.50 35.56
C GLN A 249 -14.18 -11.96 35.54
N TRP A 250 -14.49 -11.13 34.52
CA TRP A 250 -15.85 -10.63 34.32
C TRP A 250 -16.83 -11.76 33.97
N GLU A 251 -16.47 -12.68 33.10
CA GLU A 251 -17.31 -13.82 32.73
C GLU A 251 -17.60 -14.74 33.93
N ARG A 252 -16.64 -14.93 34.82
CA ARG A 252 -16.85 -15.68 36.08
C ARG A 252 -17.90 -14.97 36.94
N PHE A 253 -17.76 -13.65 37.12
CA PHE A 253 -18.73 -12.85 37.87
C PHE A 253 -20.13 -12.97 37.24
N ARG A 254 -20.24 -12.83 35.94
CA ARG A 254 -21.51 -12.91 35.20
C ARG A 254 -22.25 -14.25 35.42
N LYS A 255 -21.52 -15.35 35.54
CA LYS A 255 -22.10 -16.66 35.83
C LYS A 255 -22.66 -16.78 37.27
N VAL A 256 -22.06 -16.08 38.21
CA VAL A 256 -22.47 -16.08 39.63
C VAL A 256 -23.54 -15.05 39.93
N ASN A 257 -23.55 -13.92 39.22
CA ASN A 257 -24.49 -12.81 39.40
C ASN A 257 -25.98 -13.20 39.50
N PRO A 258 -26.52 -14.12 38.65
CA PRO A 258 -27.91 -14.55 38.73
C PRO A 258 -28.27 -15.29 40.02
N LEU A 259 -27.27 -15.80 40.76
CA LEU A 259 -27.47 -16.49 42.04
C LEU A 259 -27.78 -15.55 43.22
N PHE A 260 -27.47 -14.23 43.04
CA PHE A 260 -27.88 -13.21 43.99
C PHE A 260 -29.38 -12.90 43.75
N LYS A 261 -30.27 -13.59 44.51
CA LYS A 261 -31.75 -13.52 44.39
C LYS A 261 -32.35 -12.14 44.69
N THR A 262 -31.61 -11.24 45.28
CA THR A 262 -31.94 -9.82 45.43
C THR A 262 -30.93 -9.08 44.58
N SER A 263 -31.41 -8.20 43.68
CA SER A 263 -30.50 -7.33 42.95
C SER A 263 -29.59 -6.64 43.99
N PRO A 264 -28.31 -6.98 44.04
CA PRO A 264 -27.41 -6.33 45.01
C PRO A 264 -27.26 -4.84 44.72
N PHE A 265 -27.96 -4.38 43.70
CA PHE A 265 -27.94 -3.03 43.12
C PHE A 265 -29.25 -2.28 43.34
N ASP A 266 -30.21 -2.85 44.13
CA ASP A 266 -31.42 -2.14 44.52
C ASP A 266 -31.09 -1.18 45.69
N ASP A 267 -31.34 0.10 45.48
CA ASP A 267 -31.03 1.25 46.36
C ASP A 267 -31.70 1.14 47.75
N ARG A 268 -32.46 0.07 48.00
CA ARG A 268 -33.32 -0.08 49.20
C ARG A 268 -32.84 -1.07 50.26
N THR A 269 -31.85 -1.89 49.93
CA THR A 269 -31.31 -2.93 50.86
C THR A 269 -29.79 -3.03 50.74
N GLY A 270 -29.05 -2.55 51.71
CA GLY A 270 -27.63 -2.67 51.95
C GLY A 270 -26.78 -2.77 50.70
N ALA A 271 -26.51 -1.64 50.06
CA ALA A 271 -25.89 -1.63 48.73
C ALA A 271 -24.53 -2.34 48.71
N VAL A 272 -24.39 -3.36 47.89
CA VAL A 272 -23.09 -3.91 47.57
C VAL A 272 -22.23 -2.82 46.95
N ASN A 273 -21.14 -2.46 47.61
CA ASN A 273 -20.29 -1.36 47.15
C ASN A 273 -19.01 -1.84 46.48
N GLU A 274 -18.57 -3.05 46.76
CA GLU A 274 -17.30 -3.60 46.24
C GLU A 274 -17.39 -5.06 45.92
N ILE A 275 -16.91 -5.45 44.75
CA ILE A 275 -16.82 -6.81 44.24
C ILE A 275 -15.37 -7.07 43.83
N ASP A 276 -14.72 -8.00 44.54
CA ASP A 276 -13.35 -8.38 44.30
C ASP A 276 -13.29 -9.66 43.45
N LEU A 277 -12.78 -9.54 42.24
CA LEU A 277 -12.68 -10.61 41.23
C LEU A 277 -11.26 -11.13 41.02
N ARG A 278 -10.31 -10.68 41.82
CA ARG A 278 -8.87 -11.02 41.68
C ARG A 278 -8.57 -12.48 41.95
N TYR A 279 -9.47 -13.19 42.60
CA TYR A 279 -9.24 -14.59 43.00
C TYR A 279 -9.91 -15.56 42.03
N ASP A 280 -9.19 -16.61 41.64
CA ASP A 280 -9.68 -17.55 40.62
C ASP A 280 -10.89 -18.39 41.01
N ASN A 281 -11.02 -18.73 42.31
CA ASN A 281 -12.03 -19.68 42.78
C ASN A 281 -13.15 -19.02 43.60
N ARG A 282 -13.16 -17.70 43.75
CA ARG A 282 -14.16 -17.01 44.58
C ARG A 282 -14.37 -15.58 44.15
N VAL A 283 -15.59 -15.10 44.32
CA VAL A 283 -15.99 -13.71 44.22
C VAL A 283 -16.24 -13.21 45.65
N ILE A 284 -15.55 -12.14 46.05
CA ILE A 284 -15.75 -11.54 47.36
C ILE A 284 -16.62 -10.31 47.18
N VAL A 285 -17.74 -10.28 47.90
CA VAL A 285 -18.70 -9.16 47.89
C VAL A 285 -18.61 -8.48 49.24
N ARG A 286 -18.46 -7.15 49.23
CA ARG A 286 -18.42 -6.32 50.43
C ARG A 286 -19.61 -5.34 50.38
N GLU A 287 -20.35 -5.36 51.48
CA GLU A 287 -21.45 -4.41 51.69
C GLU A 287 -20.93 -3.17 52.48
N ARG A 288 -21.56 -2.05 52.24
CA ARG A 288 -21.29 -0.83 53.01
C ARG A 288 -21.95 -1.00 54.39
N VAL A 289 -21.16 -0.98 55.42
CA VAL A 289 -21.63 -0.85 56.81
C VAL A 289 -22.02 0.60 57.08
#